data_0e93fe285f9adccd4bc490c5e795735e
#
_entry.id   0e93fe285f9adccd4bc490c5e795735e
#
_cell.length_a   1.000
_cell.length_b   1.000
_cell.length_c   1.000
_cell.angle_alpha   90.00
_cell.angle_beta   90.00
_cell.angle_gamma   90.00
#
_symmetry.space_group_name_H-M   'P 1'
#
loop_
_entity.id
_entity.type
_entity.pdbx_description
1 polymer ?
#
loop_
_entity_poly.entity_id
_entity_poly.type
_entity_poly.pdbx_seq_one_letter_code
_entity_poly.pdbx_strand_id
1 'polypeptide(L)'
;MNMFSKVFGTRSQREVKRIMPLVEKIESLRPDMQKLSDEELRGKTREFKKRLEEGETLDDLLPEAFAVVREAGKRVLGMEHFRVQLIGGIILHQGRIAEMRTGEGKTLVATLPSYLNALEGKGVHVVTVNDYLAKRDAEEMGKIHEFLGLTVGVVLNDMKQDERRAAYNCDVTYVTNNELGFDYLRDNMVIYKEQLVQRDLHYCIIDEIDSVLIDEARTPLIISGQSSKSTKLYEACDILAKQMERGADMEDLSKLDAIMGVEQEESGDFVVNEKDKVVNLTEQGVAKVERFFQIENLADPENLEIQHNIILALRANNLMFRDKDYVVKDDQVLIVDEFTGRIMPGRRYSDGLHQAIEAKEHVQVKRESKTLATITFQNFFNKFEKKAGMTGTALTEEKEFRDIYGMDVIEIPTNRPIQRIDHQDAVYKTRKEKLHAIVEAVEESHA
;
A
#
# COMPACT_ATOMS: atom_id res chain seq x y z
N MET A 1 -27.25 -23.06 0.63
CA MET A 1 -27.87 -22.35 -0.50
C MET A 1 -29.37 -22.22 -0.19
N ASN A 2 -29.83 -20.99 0.15
CA ASN A 2 -31.20 -20.75 0.59
C ASN A 2 -32.22 -21.05 -0.52
N MET A 3 -33.38 -21.59 -0.16
CA MET A 3 -34.49 -21.97 -1.07
C MET A 3 -34.91 -20.78 -1.98
N PHE A 4 -34.81 -19.53 -1.49
CA PHE A 4 -35.05 -18.30 -2.23
C PHE A 4 -34.08 -18.09 -3.40
N SER A 5 -32.80 -18.46 -3.26
CA SER A 5 -31.80 -18.30 -4.32
C SER A 5 -31.98 -19.30 -5.48
N LYS A 6 -32.64 -20.44 -5.22
CA LYS A 6 -32.97 -21.42 -6.28
C LYS A 6 -34.11 -20.96 -7.19
N VAL A 7 -35.03 -20.11 -6.68
CA VAL A 7 -36.19 -19.64 -7.46
C VAL A 7 -35.93 -18.28 -8.13
N PHE A 8 -35.23 -17.37 -7.45
CA PHE A 8 -35.02 -15.99 -7.91
C PHE A 8 -33.57 -15.68 -8.37
N GLY A 9 -32.68 -16.65 -8.36
CA GLY A 9 -31.27 -16.47 -8.67
C GLY A 9 -30.48 -15.73 -7.57
N THR A 10 -29.15 -15.70 -7.69
CA THR A 10 -28.27 -14.93 -6.80
C THR A 10 -28.46 -13.43 -7.02
N ARG A 11 -27.95 -12.60 -6.10
CA ARG A 11 -27.93 -11.14 -6.28
C ARG A 11 -27.19 -10.75 -7.56
N SER A 12 -25.99 -11.32 -7.77
CA SER A 12 -25.21 -11.08 -8.98
C SER A 12 -25.97 -11.43 -10.25
N GLN A 13 -26.66 -12.57 -10.30
CA GLN A 13 -27.46 -12.96 -11.46
C GLN A 13 -28.58 -11.96 -11.76
N ARG A 14 -29.25 -11.41 -10.74
CA ARG A 14 -30.29 -10.40 -10.92
C ARG A 14 -29.71 -9.08 -11.45
N GLU A 15 -28.57 -8.66 -10.92
CA GLU A 15 -27.89 -7.45 -11.40
C GLU A 15 -27.37 -7.61 -12.83
N VAL A 16 -26.77 -8.75 -13.17
CA VAL A 16 -26.38 -9.06 -14.55
C VAL A 16 -27.58 -9.01 -15.48
N LYS A 17 -28.72 -9.61 -15.09
CA LYS A 17 -29.95 -9.56 -15.87
C LYS A 17 -30.47 -8.12 -16.07
N ARG A 18 -30.30 -7.24 -15.07
CA ARG A 18 -30.68 -5.83 -15.14
C ARG A 18 -29.81 -5.04 -16.13
N ILE A 19 -28.55 -5.42 -16.26
CA ILE A 19 -27.57 -4.81 -17.15
C ILE A 19 -27.74 -5.29 -18.60
N MET A 20 -28.30 -6.46 -18.83
CA MET A 20 -28.41 -7.09 -20.16
C MET A 20 -29.01 -6.18 -21.25
N PRO A 21 -30.07 -5.40 -21.02
CA PRO A 21 -30.60 -4.50 -22.05
C PRO A 21 -29.57 -3.46 -22.54
N LEU A 22 -28.67 -3.01 -21.64
CA LEU A 22 -27.59 -2.09 -21.99
C LEU A 22 -26.52 -2.80 -22.82
N VAL A 23 -26.18 -4.03 -22.50
CA VAL A 23 -25.26 -4.88 -23.30
C VAL A 23 -25.82 -5.11 -24.69
N GLU A 24 -27.10 -5.42 -24.81
CA GLU A 24 -27.80 -5.61 -26.10
C GLU A 24 -27.78 -4.34 -26.95
N LYS A 25 -27.95 -3.17 -26.31
CA LYS A 25 -27.82 -1.87 -26.98
C LYS A 25 -26.40 -1.66 -27.53
N ILE A 26 -25.37 -1.96 -26.74
CA ILE A 26 -23.96 -1.87 -27.19
C ILE A 26 -23.75 -2.79 -28.40
N GLU A 27 -24.21 -4.04 -28.32
CA GLU A 27 -24.06 -5.01 -29.42
C GLU A 27 -24.81 -4.60 -30.67
N SER A 28 -25.97 -3.96 -30.55
CA SER A 28 -26.74 -3.48 -31.70
C SER A 28 -26.04 -2.37 -32.49
N LEU A 29 -25.13 -1.62 -31.86
CA LEU A 29 -24.33 -0.57 -32.50
C LEU A 29 -23.10 -1.12 -33.26
N ARG A 30 -22.77 -2.39 -33.10
CA ARG A 30 -21.60 -3.03 -33.74
C ARG A 30 -21.56 -2.82 -35.27
N PRO A 31 -22.63 -3.10 -36.04
CA PRO A 31 -22.59 -2.91 -37.51
C PRO A 31 -22.31 -1.46 -37.93
N ASP A 32 -22.77 -0.48 -37.14
CA ASP A 32 -22.54 0.91 -37.45
C ASP A 32 -21.12 1.36 -37.17
N MET A 33 -20.52 0.89 -36.06
CA MET A 33 -19.10 1.12 -35.75
C MET A 33 -18.19 0.51 -36.81
N GLN A 34 -18.53 -0.69 -37.32
CA GLN A 34 -17.74 -1.37 -38.36
C GLN A 34 -17.69 -0.65 -39.69
N LYS A 35 -18.70 0.15 -40.00
CA LYS A 35 -18.76 0.95 -41.26
C LYS A 35 -17.88 2.21 -41.20
N LEU A 36 -17.55 2.69 -40.02
CA LEU A 36 -16.74 3.89 -39.83
C LEU A 36 -15.29 3.65 -40.28
N SER A 37 -14.72 4.62 -40.98
CA SER A 37 -13.28 4.67 -41.20
C SER A 37 -12.54 4.89 -39.90
N ASP A 38 -11.23 4.66 -39.88
CA ASP A 38 -10.40 4.92 -38.68
C ASP A 38 -10.47 6.36 -38.24
N GLU A 39 -10.54 7.29 -39.16
CA GLU A 39 -10.65 8.74 -38.89
C GLU A 39 -12.00 9.10 -38.27
N GLU A 40 -13.09 8.53 -38.79
CA GLU A 40 -14.43 8.71 -38.24
C GLU A 40 -14.56 8.09 -36.86
N LEU A 41 -13.99 6.90 -36.63
CA LEU A 41 -14.01 6.25 -35.33
C LEU A 41 -13.22 7.06 -34.27
N ARG A 42 -12.06 7.60 -34.63
CA ARG A 42 -11.30 8.54 -33.79
C ARG A 42 -12.08 9.83 -33.51
N GLY A 43 -12.81 10.30 -34.49
CA GLY A 43 -13.67 11.51 -34.41
C GLY A 43 -14.73 11.38 -33.32
N LYS A 44 -15.19 10.19 -32.99
CA LYS A 44 -16.17 9.93 -31.94
C LYS A 44 -15.74 10.47 -30.56
N THR A 45 -14.48 10.43 -30.24
CA THR A 45 -13.98 11.00 -28.98
C THR A 45 -14.26 12.50 -28.87
N ARG A 46 -14.07 13.24 -29.95
CA ARG A 46 -14.39 14.67 -29.99
C ARG A 46 -15.88 14.93 -29.91
N GLU A 47 -16.69 14.11 -30.60
CA GLU A 47 -18.14 14.15 -30.54
C GLU A 47 -18.64 13.92 -29.12
N PHE A 48 -18.14 12.90 -28.43
CA PHE A 48 -18.55 12.61 -27.05
C PHE A 48 -18.18 13.73 -26.08
N LYS A 49 -16.94 14.27 -26.15
CA LYS A 49 -16.55 15.42 -25.34
C LYS A 49 -17.47 16.61 -25.53
N LYS A 50 -17.87 16.91 -26.78
CA LYS A 50 -18.82 17.98 -27.08
C LYS A 50 -20.20 17.70 -26.48
N ARG A 51 -20.71 16.48 -26.58
CA ARG A 51 -22.02 16.10 -26.03
C ARG A 51 -22.01 16.19 -24.47
N LEU A 52 -20.88 15.88 -23.79
CA LEU A 52 -20.73 16.14 -22.37
C LEU A 52 -20.77 17.63 -22.02
N GLU A 53 -20.13 18.50 -22.83
CA GLU A 53 -20.21 19.96 -22.68
C GLU A 53 -21.62 20.48 -22.89
N GLU A 54 -22.42 19.84 -23.74
CA GLU A 54 -23.82 20.15 -24.01
C GLU A 54 -24.80 19.61 -22.95
N GLY A 55 -24.29 18.84 -21.96
CA GLY A 55 -25.05 18.40 -20.77
C GLY A 55 -25.51 16.95 -20.80
N GLU A 56 -25.08 16.14 -21.77
CA GLU A 56 -25.25 14.68 -21.68
C GLU A 56 -24.37 14.11 -20.57
N THR A 57 -24.76 12.95 -20.01
CA THR A 57 -24.01 12.26 -18.97
C THR A 57 -23.14 11.13 -19.55
N LEU A 58 -22.18 10.65 -18.76
CA LEU A 58 -21.40 9.46 -19.12
C LEU A 58 -22.30 8.22 -19.31
N ASP A 59 -23.39 8.10 -18.53
CA ASP A 59 -24.34 7.00 -18.67
C ASP A 59 -25.10 7.06 -20.01
N ASP A 60 -25.40 8.25 -20.51
CA ASP A 60 -26.02 8.45 -21.83
C ASP A 60 -25.09 8.03 -22.97
N LEU A 61 -23.79 8.35 -22.82
CA LEU A 61 -22.75 8.02 -23.81
C LEU A 61 -22.29 6.56 -23.75
N LEU A 62 -22.46 5.87 -22.62
CA LEU A 62 -21.87 4.55 -22.36
C LEU A 62 -22.12 3.54 -23.49
N PRO A 63 -23.33 3.34 -24.02
CA PRO A 63 -23.53 2.33 -25.06
C PRO A 63 -22.70 2.59 -26.31
N GLU A 64 -22.66 3.82 -26.76
CA GLU A 64 -21.93 4.21 -27.95
C GLU A 64 -20.43 4.22 -27.75
N ALA A 65 -19.98 4.75 -26.60
CA ALA A 65 -18.57 4.76 -26.22
C ALA A 65 -17.99 3.34 -26.10
N PHE A 66 -18.72 2.41 -25.48
CA PHE A 66 -18.30 1.01 -25.39
C PHE A 66 -18.26 0.32 -26.74
N ALA A 67 -19.21 0.61 -27.64
CA ALA A 67 -19.20 0.11 -29.00
C ALA A 67 -17.95 0.63 -29.77
N VAL A 68 -17.58 1.88 -29.59
CA VAL A 68 -16.37 2.49 -30.17
C VAL A 68 -15.10 1.80 -29.67
N VAL A 69 -14.98 1.62 -28.34
CA VAL A 69 -13.81 0.94 -27.74
C VAL A 69 -13.71 -0.52 -28.21
N ARG A 70 -14.84 -1.21 -28.29
CA ARG A 70 -14.91 -2.60 -28.78
C ARG A 70 -14.39 -2.74 -30.21
N GLU A 71 -14.79 -1.84 -31.11
CA GLU A 71 -14.33 -1.81 -32.49
C GLU A 71 -12.85 -1.40 -32.58
N ALA A 72 -12.42 -0.42 -31.79
CA ALA A 72 -11.02 -0.01 -31.71
C ALA A 72 -10.12 -1.19 -31.24
N GLY A 73 -10.53 -1.91 -30.21
CA GLY A 73 -9.82 -3.08 -29.71
C GLY A 73 -9.66 -4.15 -30.77
N LYS A 74 -10.71 -4.40 -31.56
CA LYS A 74 -10.66 -5.32 -32.70
C LYS A 74 -9.67 -4.88 -33.77
N ARG A 75 -9.67 -3.58 -34.14
CA ARG A 75 -8.79 -3.07 -35.20
C ARG A 75 -7.32 -3.02 -34.77
N VAL A 76 -7.07 -2.58 -33.54
CA VAL A 76 -5.70 -2.30 -33.07
C VAL A 76 -5.02 -3.55 -32.50
N LEU A 77 -5.76 -4.37 -31.75
CA LEU A 77 -5.21 -5.54 -31.06
C LEU A 77 -5.71 -6.89 -31.62
N GLY A 78 -6.67 -6.88 -32.54
CA GLY A 78 -7.36 -8.10 -32.95
C GLY A 78 -8.29 -8.67 -31.87
N MET A 79 -8.55 -7.93 -30.79
CA MET A 79 -9.32 -8.35 -29.64
C MET A 79 -10.66 -7.63 -29.58
N GLU A 80 -11.73 -8.34 -29.90
CA GLU A 80 -13.08 -7.82 -29.71
C GLU A 80 -13.64 -8.25 -28.36
N HIS A 81 -14.13 -7.31 -27.56
CA HIS A 81 -14.69 -7.60 -26.23
C HIS A 81 -15.88 -8.57 -26.31
N PHE A 82 -15.84 -9.58 -25.48
CA PHE A 82 -16.96 -10.52 -25.33
C PHE A 82 -18.11 -9.88 -24.52
N ARG A 83 -19.28 -10.48 -24.64
CA ARG A 83 -20.49 -10.03 -23.93
C ARG A 83 -20.28 -9.94 -22.41
N VAL A 84 -19.62 -10.93 -21.81
CA VAL A 84 -19.30 -10.91 -20.37
C VAL A 84 -18.32 -9.80 -20.01
N GLN A 85 -17.43 -9.44 -20.90
CA GLN A 85 -16.49 -8.32 -20.70
C GLN A 85 -17.19 -6.96 -20.76
N LEU A 86 -18.23 -6.81 -21.62
CA LEU A 86 -19.08 -5.62 -21.61
C LEU A 86 -19.80 -5.45 -20.28
N ILE A 87 -20.31 -6.55 -19.70
CA ILE A 87 -20.90 -6.56 -18.34
C ILE A 87 -19.87 -6.07 -17.32
N GLY A 88 -18.65 -6.63 -17.36
CA GLY A 88 -17.55 -6.20 -16.47
C GLY A 88 -17.27 -4.71 -16.56
N GLY A 89 -17.16 -4.17 -17.78
CA GLY A 89 -16.94 -2.75 -18.02
C GLY A 89 -18.04 -1.86 -17.44
N ILE A 90 -19.31 -2.27 -17.57
CA ILE A 90 -20.46 -1.55 -17.00
C ILE A 90 -20.39 -1.55 -15.46
N ILE A 91 -20.10 -2.70 -14.83
CA ILE A 91 -19.95 -2.80 -13.38
C ILE A 91 -18.83 -1.89 -12.88
N LEU A 92 -17.68 -1.87 -13.56
CA LEU A 92 -16.56 -0.99 -13.22
C LEU A 92 -16.94 0.49 -13.38
N HIS A 93 -17.65 0.84 -14.45
CA HIS A 93 -18.14 2.23 -14.63
C HIS A 93 -19.07 2.66 -13.49
N GLN A 94 -19.88 1.75 -12.94
CA GLN A 94 -20.77 2.01 -11.81
C GLN A 94 -20.03 2.18 -10.46
N GLY A 95 -18.71 2.09 -10.42
CA GLY A 95 -17.94 2.17 -9.18
C GLY A 95 -18.09 0.91 -8.29
N ARG A 96 -18.26 -0.24 -8.89
CA ARG A 96 -18.48 -1.53 -8.23
C ARG A 96 -17.31 -2.48 -8.51
N ILE A 97 -17.32 -3.64 -7.90
CA ILE A 97 -16.29 -4.68 -8.09
C ILE A 97 -16.82 -5.74 -9.06
N ALA A 98 -16.08 -5.94 -10.16
CA ALA A 98 -16.32 -6.99 -11.13
C ALA A 98 -15.53 -8.24 -10.74
N GLU A 99 -16.17 -9.26 -10.18
CA GLU A 99 -15.53 -10.55 -9.98
C GLU A 99 -15.57 -11.35 -11.27
N MET A 100 -14.41 -11.48 -11.90
CA MET A 100 -14.20 -12.23 -13.13
C MET A 100 -13.07 -13.22 -12.92
N ARG A 101 -13.29 -14.48 -13.32
CA ARG A 101 -12.26 -15.52 -13.16
C ARG A 101 -10.97 -15.18 -13.89
N THR A 102 -9.88 -15.71 -13.38
CA THR A 102 -8.57 -15.60 -14.02
C THR A 102 -8.64 -16.14 -15.45
N GLY A 103 -8.06 -15.39 -16.39
CA GLY A 103 -8.10 -15.75 -17.82
C GLY A 103 -9.30 -15.18 -18.59
N GLU A 104 -10.26 -14.53 -17.97
CA GLU A 104 -11.42 -13.89 -18.65
C GLU A 104 -11.09 -12.52 -19.29
N GLY A 105 -9.82 -12.08 -19.22
CA GLY A 105 -9.34 -10.87 -19.88
C GLY A 105 -9.72 -9.57 -19.17
N LYS A 106 -9.61 -9.53 -17.84
CA LYS A 106 -9.86 -8.34 -17.00
C LYS A 106 -9.13 -7.09 -17.51
N THR A 107 -7.89 -7.23 -17.95
CA THR A 107 -7.07 -6.13 -18.50
C THR A 107 -7.76 -5.44 -19.68
N LEU A 108 -8.34 -6.22 -20.59
CA LEU A 108 -9.09 -5.68 -21.74
C LEU A 108 -10.42 -5.03 -21.30
N VAL A 109 -11.07 -5.60 -20.28
CA VAL A 109 -12.31 -5.03 -19.70
C VAL A 109 -12.11 -3.61 -19.20
N ALA A 110 -10.98 -3.36 -18.53
CA ALA A 110 -10.66 -2.05 -17.97
C ALA A 110 -10.59 -0.92 -19.03
N THR A 111 -10.34 -1.25 -20.30
CA THR A 111 -10.29 -0.27 -21.37
C THR A 111 -11.65 0.42 -21.64
N LEU A 112 -12.75 -0.27 -21.39
CA LEU A 112 -14.11 0.25 -21.58
C LEU A 112 -14.42 1.41 -20.62
N PRO A 113 -14.40 1.22 -19.29
CA PRO A 113 -14.69 2.30 -18.36
C PRO A 113 -13.56 3.34 -18.29
N SER A 114 -12.30 2.97 -18.53
CA SER A 114 -11.22 3.96 -18.54
C SER A 114 -11.37 4.95 -19.69
N TYR A 115 -11.71 4.49 -20.89
CA TYR A 115 -12.03 5.38 -22.02
C TYR A 115 -13.20 6.31 -21.70
N LEU A 116 -14.33 5.74 -21.27
CA LEU A 116 -15.55 6.51 -21.01
C LEU A 116 -15.32 7.61 -19.96
N ASN A 117 -14.69 7.27 -18.83
CA ASN A 117 -14.47 8.23 -17.76
C ASN A 117 -13.34 9.24 -18.08
N ALA A 118 -12.41 8.89 -18.97
CA ALA A 118 -11.37 9.82 -19.42
C ALA A 118 -11.94 10.96 -20.30
N LEU A 119 -13.14 10.80 -20.89
CA LEU A 119 -13.79 11.84 -21.69
C LEU A 119 -14.06 13.13 -20.91
N GLU A 120 -14.22 13.05 -19.58
CA GLU A 120 -14.39 14.23 -18.72
C GLU A 120 -13.10 15.08 -18.58
N GLY A 121 -11.96 14.58 -19.00
CA GLY A 121 -10.68 15.29 -18.89
C GLY A 121 -10.08 15.38 -17.47
N LYS A 122 -10.67 14.69 -16.49
CA LYS A 122 -10.24 14.73 -15.09
C LYS A 122 -9.15 13.69 -14.76
N GLY A 123 -8.87 12.77 -15.67
CA GLY A 123 -7.89 11.70 -15.50
C GLY A 123 -8.45 10.43 -14.87
N VAL A 124 -7.98 9.31 -15.40
CA VAL A 124 -8.32 7.95 -14.92
C VAL A 124 -7.05 7.23 -14.54
N HIS A 125 -7.04 6.58 -13.38
CA HIS A 125 -5.94 5.76 -12.92
C HIS A 125 -6.29 4.27 -13.05
N VAL A 126 -5.47 3.51 -13.77
CA VAL A 126 -5.54 2.05 -13.79
C VAL A 126 -4.42 1.53 -12.89
N VAL A 127 -4.81 0.98 -11.75
CA VAL A 127 -3.90 0.62 -10.66
C VAL A 127 -3.60 -0.86 -10.72
N THR A 128 -2.32 -1.20 -10.75
CA THR A 128 -1.80 -2.57 -10.77
C THR A 128 -0.92 -2.86 -9.55
N VAL A 129 -0.54 -4.12 -9.35
CA VAL A 129 0.24 -4.54 -8.17
C VAL A 129 1.76 -4.45 -8.35
N ASN A 130 2.26 -4.26 -9.58
CA ASN A 130 3.69 -4.13 -9.85
C ASN A 130 3.99 -3.37 -11.15
N ASP A 131 5.23 -2.89 -11.28
CA ASP A 131 5.71 -2.09 -12.40
C ASP A 131 5.68 -2.82 -13.73
N TYR A 132 5.91 -4.14 -13.73
CA TYR A 132 5.84 -4.94 -14.95
C TYR A 132 4.44 -4.93 -15.55
N LEU A 133 3.41 -5.14 -14.74
CA LEU A 133 2.01 -5.09 -15.19
C LEU A 133 1.62 -3.68 -15.63
N ALA A 134 1.98 -2.64 -14.85
CA ALA A 134 1.69 -1.26 -15.21
C ALA A 134 2.27 -0.91 -16.59
N LYS A 135 3.52 -1.27 -16.85
CA LYS A 135 4.19 -1.03 -18.13
C LYS A 135 3.57 -1.84 -19.27
N ARG A 136 3.40 -3.14 -19.08
CA ARG A 136 2.81 -4.04 -20.09
C ARG A 136 1.41 -3.58 -20.49
N ASP A 137 0.56 -3.29 -19.51
CA ASP A 137 -0.83 -2.93 -19.75
C ASP A 137 -0.93 -1.54 -20.41
N ALA A 138 -0.06 -0.60 -20.05
CA ALA A 138 0.05 0.69 -20.73
C ALA A 138 0.48 0.52 -22.21
N GLU A 139 1.47 -0.34 -22.48
CA GLU A 139 1.98 -0.59 -23.84
C GLU A 139 0.98 -1.36 -24.72
N GLU A 140 0.21 -2.29 -24.15
CA GLU A 140 -0.75 -3.09 -24.89
C GLU A 140 -2.11 -2.42 -25.00
N MET A 141 -2.74 -2.11 -23.87
CA MET A 141 -4.09 -1.53 -23.83
C MET A 141 -4.09 -0.04 -24.19
N GLY A 142 -2.99 0.67 -23.91
CA GLY A 142 -2.80 2.05 -24.27
C GLY A 142 -2.99 2.32 -25.77
N LYS A 143 -2.64 1.36 -26.63
CA LYS A 143 -2.86 1.46 -28.07
C LYS A 143 -4.33 1.72 -28.45
N ILE A 144 -5.29 1.19 -27.69
CA ILE A 144 -6.72 1.44 -27.91
C ILE A 144 -7.04 2.91 -27.61
N HIS A 145 -6.56 3.41 -26.48
CA HIS A 145 -6.80 4.79 -26.04
C HIS A 145 -6.14 5.80 -26.98
N GLU A 146 -4.87 5.56 -27.33
CA GLU A 146 -4.11 6.39 -28.28
C GLU A 146 -4.74 6.39 -29.67
N PHE A 147 -5.18 5.23 -30.16
CA PHE A 147 -5.92 5.14 -31.42
C PHE A 147 -7.17 6.00 -31.39
N LEU A 148 -7.89 6.07 -30.28
CA LEU A 148 -9.09 6.89 -30.11
C LEU A 148 -8.77 8.35 -29.75
N GLY A 149 -7.49 8.75 -29.71
CA GLY A 149 -7.06 10.13 -29.51
C GLY A 149 -6.96 10.57 -28.05
N LEU A 150 -6.89 9.63 -27.10
CA LEU A 150 -6.57 9.88 -25.70
C LEU A 150 -5.06 9.74 -25.46
N THR A 151 -4.56 10.45 -24.46
CA THR A 151 -3.17 10.33 -24.00
C THR A 151 -3.05 9.26 -22.91
N VAL A 152 -1.95 8.50 -22.97
CA VAL A 152 -1.67 7.43 -22.01
C VAL A 152 -0.33 7.68 -21.33
N GLY A 153 -0.30 7.59 -20.02
CA GLY A 153 0.90 7.67 -19.18
C GLY A 153 1.12 6.39 -18.38
N VAL A 154 2.36 6.16 -18.01
CA VAL A 154 2.73 5.11 -17.06
C VAL A 154 3.65 5.70 -15.99
N VAL A 155 3.41 5.37 -14.72
CA VAL A 155 4.27 5.77 -13.61
C VAL A 155 4.95 4.53 -13.04
N LEU A 156 6.29 4.55 -13.07
CA LEU A 156 7.16 3.49 -12.58
C LEU A 156 8.08 4.03 -11.48
N ASN A 157 8.69 3.11 -10.73
CA ASN A 157 9.49 3.44 -9.54
C ASN A 157 10.63 4.45 -9.82
N ASP A 158 11.42 4.24 -10.87
CA ASP A 158 12.64 5.02 -11.13
C ASP A 158 12.43 6.36 -11.87
N MET A 159 11.17 6.79 -12.06
CA MET A 159 10.85 8.00 -12.81
C MET A 159 11.11 9.27 -11.99
N LYS A 160 11.61 10.31 -12.69
CA LYS A 160 11.78 11.65 -12.13
C LYS A 160 10.43 12.37 -11.96
N GLN A 161 10.42 13.40 -11.13
CA GLN A 161 9.22 14.17 -10.79
C GLN A 161 8.50 14.76 -12.00
N ASP A 162 9.27 15.31 -12.95
CA ASP A 162 8.68 15.91 -14.17
C ASP A 162 8.05 14.85 -15.10
N GLU A 163 8.68 13.68 -15.18
CA GLU A 163 8.15 12.54 -15.94
C GLU A 163 6.87 12.00 -15.31
N ARG A 164 6.83 11.89 -13.97
CA ARG A 164 5.63 11.51 -13.22
C ARG A 164 4.49 12.51 -13.45
N ARG A 165 4.80 13.82 -13.36
CA ARG A 165 3.80 14.88 -13.61
C ARG A 165 3.25 14.80 -15.02
N ALA A 166 4.08 14.56 -16.02
CA ALA A 166 3.64 14.38 -17.41
C ALA A 166 2.74 13.15 -17.55
N ALA A 167 3.09 12.03 -16.91
CA ALA A 167 2.27 10.81 -16.94
C ALA A 167 0.92 10.97 -16.23
N TYR A 168 0.87 11.61 -15.05
CA TYR A 168 -0.40 11.90 -14.37
C TYR A 168 -1.28 12.91 -15.10
N ASN A 169 -0.72 13.75 -15.97
CA ASN A 169 -1.49 14.67 -16.80
C ASN A 169 -2.10 14.02 -18.05
N CYS A 170 -1.79 12.77 -18.34
CA CYS A 170 -2.45 12.02 -19.40
C CYS A 170 -3.93 11.72 -19.06
N ASP A 171 -4.72 11.41 -20.08
CA ASP A 171 -6.14 11.07 -19.92
C ASP A 171 -6.30 9.76 -19.12
N VAL A 172 -5.42 8.77 -19.37
CA VAL A 172 -5.37 7.49 -18.66
C VAL A 172 -3.94 7.26 -18.17
N THR A 173 -3.76 6.96 -16.87
CA THR A 173 -2.46 6.69 -16.27
C THR A 173 -2.45 5.30 -15.64
N TYR A 174 -1.51 4.47 -16.09
CA TYR A 174 -1.22 3.17 -15.48
C TYR A 174 -0.16 3.36 -14.39
N VAL A 175 -0.40 2.80 -13.21
CA VAL A 175 0.47 3.04 -12.05
C VAL A 175 0.32 1.90 -11.03
N THR A 176 1.35 1.64 -10.22
CA THR A 176 1.21 0.69 -9.12
C THR A 176 0.54 1.34 -7.89
N ASN A 177 -0.12 0.53 -7.07
CA ASN A 177 -0.71 0.97 -5.81
C ASN A 177 0.31 1.71 -4.92
N ASN A 178 1.54 1.19 -4.83
CA ASN A 178 2.62 1.78 -4.05
C ASN A 178 3.04 3.16 -4.58
N GLU A 179 3.38 3.26 -5.87
CA GLU A 179 3.83 4.52 -6.46
C GLU A 179 2.76 5.60 -6.37
N LEU A 180 1.49 5.23 -6.63
CA LEU A 180 0.36 6.14 -6.53
C LEU A 180 0.19 6.70 -5.12
N GLY A 181 0.29 5.84 -4.10
CA GLY A 181 0.19 6.24 -2.71
C GLY A 181 1.42 7.02 -2.20
N PHE A 182 2.64 6.66 -2.63
CA PHE A 182 3.84 7.42 -2.30
C PHE A 182 3.86 8.80 -2.97
N ASP A 183 3.41 8.92 -4.21
CA ASP A 183 3.29 10.21 -4.87
C ASP A 183 2.27 11.11 -4.15
N TYR A 184 1.16 10.55 -3.68
CA TYR A 184 0.21 11.28 -2.85
C TYR A 184 0.87 11.80 -1.56
N LEU A 185 1.66 10.97 -0.86
CA LEU A 185 2.37 11.42 0.34
C LEU A 185 3.40 12.51 0.00
N ARG A 186 4.16 12.36 -1.08
CA ARG A 186 5.14 13.36 -1.54
C ARG A 186 4.46 14.69 -1.87
N ASP A 187 3.35 14.66 -2.57
CA ASP A 187 2.56 15.84 -2.93
C ASP A 187 2.03 16.59 -1.69
N ASN A 188 1.68 15.86 -0.61
CA ASN A 188 1.28 16.49 0.66
C ASN A 188 2.44 17.08 1.48
N MET A 189 3.68 16.90 1.04
CA MET A 189 4.88 17.44 1.69
C MET A 189 5.48 18.64 0.95
N VAL A 190 5.01 18.95 -0.27
CA VAL A 190 5.51 20.08 -1.06
C VAL A 190 4.99 21.41 -0.52
N ILE A 191 5.75 22.48 -0.76
CA ILE A 191 5.41 23.84 -0.33
C ILE A 191 4.67 24.60 -1.44
N TYR A 192 5.05 24.35 -2.68
CA TYR A 192 4.50 25.07 -3.85
C TYR A 192 3.64 24.16 -4.70
N LYS A 193 2.52 24.69 -5.22
CA LYS A 193 1.57 23.96 -6.06
C LYS A 193 2.21 23.39 -7.34
N GLU A 194 3.18 24.07 -7.89
CA GLU A 194 3.92 23.67 -9.10
C GLU A 194 4.77 22.41 -8.89
N GLN A 195 5.01 22.02 -7.63
CA GLN A 195 5.75 20.82 -7.26
C GLN A 195 4.87 19.57 -7.23
N LEU A 196 3.55 19.73 -7.21
CA LEU A 196 2.61 18.60 -7.26
C LEU A 196 2.80 17.80 -8.54
N VAL A 197 2.77 16.49 -8.44
CA VAL A 197 2.83 15.58 -9.60
C VAL A 197 1.47 15.04 -9.98
N GLN A 198 0.60 14.80 -8.99
CA GLN A 198 -0.75 14.29 -9.20
C GLN A 198 -1.76 15.42 -9.47
N ARG A 199 -2.84 15.06 -10.15
CA ARG A 199 -4.09 15.84 -10.23
C ARG A 199 -5.05 15.38 -9.14
N ASP A 200 -6.28 15.90 -9.16
CA ASP A 200 -7.36 15.44 -8.30
C ASP A 200 -7.64 13.95 -8.49
N LEU A 201 -7.96 13.26 -7.41
CA LEU A 201 -8.22 11.82 -7.38
C LEU A 201 -9.66 11.54 -7.83
N HIS A 202 -9.88 11.57 -9.14
CA HIS A 202 -11.22 11.47 -9.72
C HIS A 202 -11.71 10.02 -9.83
N TYR A 203 -11.12 9.19 -10.70
CA TYR A 203 -11.54 7.82 -10.92
C TYR A 203 -10.35 6.86 -10.95
N CYS A 204 -10.47 5.73 -10.25
CA CYS A 204 -9.51 4.64 -10.35
C CYS A 204 -10.18 3.29 -10.59
N ILE A 205 -9.50 2.43 -11.34
CA ILE A 205 -9.80 1.02 -11.52
C ILE A 205 -8.65 0.24 -10.90
N ILE A 206 -8.93 -0.57 -9.88
CA ILE A 206 -7.92 -1.33 -9.14
C ILE A 206 -7.96 -2.78 -9.60
N ASP A 207 -6.86 -3.25 -10.20
CA ASP A 207 -6.69 -4.66 -10.53
C ASP A 207 -6.25 -5.43 -9.28
N GLU A 208 -6.72 -6.68 -9.13
CA GLU A 208 -6.57 -7.52 -7.93
C GLU A 208 -6.93 -6.74 -6.65
N ILE A 209 -8.13 -6.15 -6.65
CA ILE A 209 -8.61 -5.22 -5.62
C ILE A 209 -8.65 -5.83 -4.23
N ASP A 210 -8.87 -7.13 -4.08
CA ASP A 210 -8.82 -7.86 -2.82
C ASP A 210 -7.43 -7.82 -2.19
N SER A 211 -6.37 -8.05 -2.95
CA SER A 211 -5.01 -7.89 -2.45
C SER A 211 -4.73 -6.47 -1.97
N VAL A 212 -5.15 -5.46 -2.72
CA VAL A 212 -4.84 -4.05 -2.41
C VAL A 212 -5.69 -3.50 -1.25
N LEU A 213 -7.00 -3.79 -1.25
CA LEU A 213 -7.95 -3.15 -0.32
C LEU A 213 -8.38 -4.04 0.85
N ILE A 214 -8.04 -5.34 0.86
CA ILE A 214 -8.27 -6.24 1.99
C ILE A 214 -6.94 -6.68 2.59
N ASP A 215 -6.11 -7.44 1.85
CA ASP A 215 -4.89 -8.03 2.39
C ASP A 215 -3.88 -6.97 2.84
N GLU A 216 -3.62 -5.96 2.01
CA GLU A 216 -2.66 -4.89 2.27
C GLU A 216 -3.30 -3.59 2.80
N ALA A 217 -4.62 -3.57 3.01
CA ALA A 217 -5.39 -2.36 3.32
C ALA A 217 -4.85 -1.55 4.49
N ARG A 218 -4.38 -2.22 5.54
CA ARG A 218 -3.89 -1.62 6.78
C ARG A 218 -2.38 -1.40 6.79
N THR A 219 -1.66 -1.89 5.81
CA THR A 219 -0.21 -1.65 5.67
C THR A 219 0.03 -0.19 5.38
N PRO A 220 0.76 0.55 6.25
CA PRO A 220 0.99 1.96 6.02
C PRO A 220 2.12 2.16 5.02
N LEU A 221 1.91 3.06 4.08
CA LEU A 221 2.97 3.70 3.32
C LEU A 221 3.61 4.76 4.21
N ILE A 222 4.92 4.74 4.36
CA ILE A 222 5.65 5.60 5.29
C ILE A 222 6.79 6.31 4.56
N ILE A 223 6.83 7.64 4.64
CA ILE A 223 8.00 8.43 4.26
C ILE A 223 8.72 8.83 5.53
N SER A 224 9.98 8.44 5.65
CA SER A 224 10.85 8.78 6.76
C SER A 224 11.93 9.76 6.34
N GLY A 225 12.25 10.69 7.22
CA GLY A 225 13.38 11.61 7.10
C GLY A 225 14.36 11.44 8.24
N GLN A 226 15.56 11.99 8.08
CA GLN A 226 16.53 12.02 9.16
C GLN A 226 16.17 13.09 10.18
N SER A 227 16.25 12.75 11.47
CA SER A 227 16.14 13.74 12.55
C SER A 227 17.28 14.75 12.47
N SER A 228 17.00 16.01 12.77
CA SER A 228 18.01 17.07 12.88
C SER A 228 18.83 16.99 14.18
N LYS A 229 18.49 16.09 15.10
CA LYS A 229 19.16 15.94 16.39
C LYS A 229 20.63 15.58 16.25
N SER A 230 21.46 16.14 17.11
CA SER A 230 22.90 15.91 17.12
C SER A 230 23.23 14.50 17.66
N THR A 231 23.99 13.73 16.91
CA THR A 231 24.49 12.42 17.37
C THR A 231 25.53 12.51 18.48
N LYS A 232 26.22 13.67 18.60
CA LYS A 232 27.24 13.91 19.63
C LYS A 232 26.72 13.90 21.06
N LEU A 233 25.44 14.22 21.24
CA LEU A 233 24.82 14.20 22.56
C LEU A 233 24.72 12.78 23.13
N TYR A 234 24.47 11.78 22.28
CA TYR A 234 24.46 10.38 22.70
C TYR A 234 25.84 9.91 23.21
N GLU A 235 26.92 10.30 22.54
CA GLU A 235 28.29 10.00 22.97
C GLU A 235 28.64 10.69 24.30
N ALA A 236 28.26 11.98 24.46
CA ALA A 236 28.48 12.70 25.70
C ALA A 236 27.70 12.09 26.88
N CYS A 237 26.44 11.70 26.65
CA CYS A 237 25.63 11.02 27.66
C CYS A 237 26.17 9.63 28.01
N ASP A 238 26.72 8.88 27.08
CA ASP A 238 27.35 7.58 27.35
C ASP A 238 28.59 7.73 28.23
N ILE A 239 29.45 8.73 27.96
CA ILE A 239 30.62 9.03 28.76
C ILE A 239 30.20 9.34 30.22
N LEU A 240 29.17 10.16 30.41
CA LEU A 240 28.68 10.48 31.74
C LEU A 240 28.03 9.27 32.42
N ALA A 241 27.20 8.49 31.70
CA ALA A 241 26.52 7.32 32.23
C ALA A 241 27.52 6.26 32.80
N LYS A 242 28.67 6.11 32.14
CA LYS A 242 29.75 5.22 32.64
C LYS A 242 30.46 5.74 33.89
N GLN A 243 30.31 7.03 34.21
CA GLN A 243 30.90 7.62 35.45
C GLN A 243 29.88 7.73 36.58
N MET A 244 28.64 7.38 36.36
CA MET A 244 27.56 7.42 37.36
C MET A 244 27.49 6.13 38.15
N GLU A 245 27.17 6.24 39.43
CA GLU A 245 27.07 5.11 40.36
C GLU A 245 25.63 4.63 40.49
N ARG A 246 25.41 3.32 40.27
CA ARG A 246 24.09 2.70 40.47
C ARG A 246 23.79 2.59 41.96
N GLY A 247 22.63 3.09 42.38
CA GLY A 247 22.10 2.91 43.73
C GLY A 247 21.45 1.53 43.94
N ALA A 248 20.83 1.36 45.11
CA ALA A 248 20.09 0.13 45.41
C ALA A 248 18.87 -0.03 44.50
N ASP A 249 18.49 -1.26 44.18
CA ASP A 249 17.35 -1.54 43.31
C ASP A 249 16.02 -1.06 43.94
N MET A 250 15.12 -0.51 43.14
CA MET A 250 13.83 0.03 43.63
C MET A 250 12.96 -1.01 44.36
N GLU A 251 13.05 -2.29 43.99
CA GLU A 251 12.31 -3.37 44.69
C GLU A 251 12.88 -3.66 46.10
N ASP A 252 14.18 -3.52 46.29
CA ASP A 252 14.83 -3.73 47.58
C ASP A 252 14.61 -2.53 48.52
N LEU A 253 14.59 -1.30 48.00
CA LEU A 253 14.23 -0.08 48.74
C LEU A 253 12.79 -0.18 49.23
N SER A 254 11.81 -0.50 48.39
CA SER A 254 10.40 -0.59 48.80
C SER A 254 10.14 -1.69 49.86
N LYS A 255 10.89 -2.80 49.81
CA LYS A 255 10.80 -3.85 50.84
C LYS A 255 11.45 -3.42 52.17
N LEU A 256 12.57 -2.70 52.11
CA LEU A 256 13.26 -2.15 53.31
C LEU A 256 12.44 -1.05 53.97
N ASP A 257 11.83 -0.16 53.19
CA ASP A 257 10.91 0.90 53.69
C ASP A 257 9.66 0.33 54.37
N ALA A 258 9.11 -0.77 53.82
CA ALA A 258 8.00 -1.49 54.44
C ALA A 258 8.39 -2.20 55.76
N ILE A 259 9.63 -2.58 55.90
CA ILE A 259 10.15 -3.28 57.11
C ILE A 259 10.66 -2.29 58.19
N MET A 260 11.28 -1.18 57.78
CA MET A 260 11.94 -0.25 58.70
C MET A 260 11.11 0.98 59.03
N GLY A 261 10.01 1.31 58.28
CA GLY A 261 9.13 2.44 58.53
C GLY A 261 9.82 3.83 58.43
N VAL A 262 10.93 3.91 57.73
CA VAL A 262 11.74 5.11 57.51
C VAL A 262 12.03 5.21 56.02
N GLU A 263 11.70 6.35 55.43
CA GLU A 263 12.16 6.67 54.07
C GLU A 263 13.69 6.74 54.07
N GLN A 264 14.34 5.81 53.41
CA GLN A 264 15.78 5.87 53.22
C GLN A 264 16.11 6.78 52.05
N GLU A 265 17.13 7.62 52.24
CA GLU A 265 17.66 8.43 51.13
C GLU A 265 18.13 7.52 50.00
N GLU A 266 17.71 7.80 48.79
CA GLU A 266 18.14 7.11 47.58
C GLU A 266 19.69 7.21 47.49
N SER A 267 20.38 6.07 47.52
CA SER A 267 21.84 6.04 47.40
C SER A 267 22.24 5.91 45.92
N GLY A 268 23.37 6.58 45.55
CA GLY A 268 23.89 6.56 44.20
C GLY A 268 23.28 7.64 43.26
N ASP A 269 23.73 7.68 42.03
CA ASP A 269 23.32 8.67 41.04
C ASP A 269 22.01 8.29 40.29
N PHE A 270 21.71 6.98 40.23
CA PHE A 270 20.48 6.48 39.61
C PHE A 270 20.06 5.13 40.18
N VAL A 271 18.78 4.83 40.06
CA VAL A 271 18.19 3.54 40.44
C VAL A 271 17.59 2.84 39.24
N VAL A 272 17.65 1.50 39.26
CA VAL A 272 17.17 0.66 38.14
C VAL A 272 16.02 -0.21 38.61
N ASN A 273 14.96 -0.28 37.81
CA ASN A 273 13.93 -1.31 37.93
C ASN A 273 14.10 -2.29 36.75
N GLU A 274 14.67 -3.47 37.01
CA GLU A 274 14.94 -4.46 35.99
C GLU A 274 13.66 -5.10 35.41
N LYS A 275 12.62 -5.21 36.23
CA LYS A 275 11.34 -5.80 35.83
C LYS A 275 10.58 -4.92 34.82
N ASP A 276 10.54 -3.63 35.12
CA ASP A 276 9.85 -2.67 34.25
C ASP A 276 10.78 -2.06 33.18
N LYS A 277 12.06 -2.43 33.20
CA LYS A 277 13.12 -1.89 32.31
C LYS A 277 13.21 -0.36 32.34
N VAL A 278 13.07 0.24 33.53
CA VAL A 278 13.10 1.69 33.78
C VAL A 278 14.34 2.08 34.59
N VAL A 279 14.87 3.28 34.30
CA VAL A 279 15.96 3.90 35.05
C VAL A 279 15.51 5.30 35.46
N ASN A 280 15.70 5.63 36.73
CA ASN A 280 15.39 6.96 37.27
C ASN A 280 16.65 7.58 37.89
N LEU A 281 16.83 8.89 37.66
CA LEU A 281 17.90 9.66 38.30
C LEU A 281 17.49 9.99 39.74
N THR A 282 18.45 9.94 40.68
CA THR A 282 18.31 10.48 42.03
C THR A 282 18.62 11.98 42.02
N GLU A 283 18.37 12.67 43.11
CA GLU A 283 18.77 14.08 43.25
C GLU A 283 20.28 14.28 43.04
N GLN A 284 21.09 13.36 43.58
CA GLN A 284 22.55 13.34 43.35
C GLN A 284 22.89 13.19 41.86
N GLY A 285 22.20 12.28 41.15
CA GLY A 285 22.38 12.09 39.74
C GLY A 285 21.99 13.29 38.90
N VAL A 286 20.87 13.93 39.21
CA VAL A 286 20.46 15.18 38.56
C VAL A 286 21.55 16.26 38.72
N ALA A 287 22.03 16.50 39.92
CA ALA A 287 23.10 17.47 40.16
C ALA A 287 24.41 17.15 39.41
N LYS A 288 24.71 15.86 39.21
CA LYS A 288 25.88 15.45 38.47
C LYS A 288 25.72 15.70 36.97
N VAL A 289 24.51 15.45 36.40
CA VAL A 289 24.17 15.77 35.01
C VAL A 289 24.25 17.27 34.75
N GLU A 290 23.64 18.10 35.63
CA GLU A 290 23.64 19.55 35.51
C GLU A 290 25.09 20.10 35.52
N ARG A 291 25.91 19.60 36.40
CA ARG A 291 27.33 19.98 36.46
C ARG A 291 28.11 19.61 35.21
N PHE A 292 27.87 18.40 34.68
CA PHE A 292 28.59 17.90 33.50
C PHE A 292 28.25 18.72 32.25
N PHE A 293 26.95 19.01 32.05
CA PHE A 293 26.47 19.79 30.90
C PHE A 293 26.49 21.28 31.10
N GLN A 294 26.89 21.76 32.31
CA GLN A 294 26.90 23.18 32.70
C GLN A 294 25.55 23.88 32.52
N ILE A 295 24.47 23.21 32.93
CA ILE A 295 23.10 23.71 32.92
C ILE A 295 22.63 24.00 34.36
N GLU A 296 21.67 24.95 34.52
CA GLU A 296 21.18 25.34 35.84
C GLU A 296 20.09 24.40 36.37
N ASN A 297 19.22 23.87 35.47
CA ASN A 297 18.11 23.00 35.86
C ASN A 297 17.81 22.01 34.76
N LEU A 298 17.94 20.70 35.03
CA LEU A 298 17.69 19.62 34.08
C LEU A 298 16.21 19.50 33.68
N ALA A 299 15.29 19.98 34.55
CA ALA A 299 13.85 19.90 34.28
C ALA A 299 13.33 21.03 33.34
N ASP A 300 14.17 22.01 33.00
CA ASP A 300 13.76 23.07 32.09
C ASP A 300 13.44 22.52 30.68
N PRO A 301 12.43 23.10 30.00
CA PRO A 301 12.05 22.65 28.65
C PRO A 301 13.20 22.61 27.63
N GLU A 302 14.18 23.49 27.78
CA GLU A 302 15.36 23.56 26.91
C GLU A 302 16.31 22.36 27.11
N ASN A 303 16.30 21.75 28.31
CA ASN A 303 17.17 20.65 28.71
C ASN A 303 16.52 19.27 28.63
N LEU A 304 15.25 19.14 28.20
CA LEU A 304 14.52 17.89 28.11
C LEU A 304 15.24 16.88 27.21
N GLU A 305 15.94 17.34 26.17
CA GLU A 305 16.71 16.46 25.29
C GLU A 305 17.91 15.83 26.02
N ILE A 306 18.60 16.59 26.89
CA ILE A 306 19.69 16.10 27.72
C ILE A 306 19.15 15.08 28.73
N GLN A 307 18.04 15.42 29.42
CA GLN A 307 17.38 14.51 30.36
C GLN A 307 16.99 13.18 29.70
N HIS A 308 16.38 13.24 28.53
CA HIS A 308 15.98 12.05 27.79
C HIS A 308 17.19 11.19 27.40
N ASN A 309 18.23 11.81 26.82
CA ASN A 309 19.40 11.09 26.33
C ASN A 309 20.24 10.48 27.45
N ILE A 310 20.35 11.11 28.63
CA ILE A 310 21.08 10.52 29.77
C ILE A 310 20.33 9.29 30.31
N ILE A 311 19.00 9.35 30.38
CA ILE A 311 18.19 8.18 30.79
C ILE A 311 18.36 7.05 29.79
N LEU A 312 18.37 7.34 28.49
CA LEU A 312 18.65 6.32 27.46
C LEU A 312 20.05 5.74 27.56
N ALA A 313 21.07 6.56 27.82
CA ALA A 313 22.44 6.10 28.01
C ALA A 313 22.57 5.18 29.23
N LEU A 314 21.95 5.54 30.36
CA LEU A 314 21.90 4.71 31.56
C LEU A 314 21.13 3.41 31.29
N ARG A 315 20.01 3.46 30.57
CA ARG A 315 19.25 2.27 30.17
C ARG A 315 20.05 1.37 29.25
N ALA A 316 20.74 1.92 28.25
CA ALA A 316 21.60 1.17 27.34
C ALA A 316 22.73 0.47 28.06
N ASN A 317 23.36 1.13 29.07
CA ASN A 317 24.49 0.56 29.81
C ASN A 317 24.08 -0.48 30.85
N ASN A 318 22.88 -0.35 31.48
CA ASN A 318 22.46 -1.17 32.61
C ASN A 318 21.42 -2.25 32.29
N LEU A 319 20.62 -2.07 31.22
CA LEU A 319 19.49 -2.94 30.89
C LEU A 319 19.55 -3.57 29.50
N MET A 320 20.54 -3.20 28.67
CA MET A 320 20.73 -3.76 27.33
C MET A 320 22.07 -4.46 27.24
N PHE A 321 22.05 -5.77 26.99
CA PHE A 321 23.25 -6.62 27.03
C PHE A 321 23.61 -7.12 25.63
N ARG A 322 24.88 -6.97 25.29
CA ARG A 322 25.47 -7.54 24.08
C ARG A 322 25.35 -9.07 24.11
N ASP A 323 25.13 -9.66 22.93
CA ASP A 323 24.94 -11.11 22.70
C ASP A 323 23.66 -11.69 23.33
N LYS A 324 22.82 -10.83 23.93
CA LYS A 324 21.48 -11.17 24.43
C LYS A 324 20.39 -10.34 23.75
N ASP A 325 20.44 -9.02 23.92
CA ASP A 325 19.43 -8.09 23.35
C ASP A 325 19.84 -7.61 21.96
N TYR A 326 21.13 -7.57 21.67
CA TYR A 326 21.70 -7.15 20.39
C TYR A 326 23.07 -7.77 20.15
N VAL A 327 23.52 -7.74 18.88
CA VAL A 327 24.89 -8.09 18.48
C VAL A 327 25.52 -6.92 17.72
N VAL A 328 26.85 -6.86 17.74
CA VAL A 328 27.61 -5.87 16.94
C VAL A 328 28.30 -6.59 15.80
N LYS A 329 27.98 -6.21 14.57
CA LYS A 329 28.56 -6.78 13.36
C LYS A 329 28.71 -5.70 12.29
N ASP A 330 29.85 -5.68 11.60
CA ASP A 330 30.15 -4.74 10.51
C ASP A 330 29.91 -3.28 10.90
N ASP A 331 30.39 -2.89 12.09
CA ASP A 331 30.22 -1.54 12.69
C ASP A 331 28.74 -1.12 12.85
N GLN A 332 27.85 -2.09 13.09
CA GLN A 332 26.42 -1.87 13.29
C GLN A 332 25.89 -2.69 14.47
N VAL A 333 24.95 -2.07 15.21
CA VAL A 333 24.14 -2.77 16.21
C VAL A 333 22.95 -3.43 15.50
N LEU A 334 22.77 -4.72 15.73
CA LEU A 334 21.66 -5.51 15.18
C LEU A 334 20.85 -6.10 16.33
N ILE A 335 19.54 -5.93 16.30
CA ILE A 335 18.63 -6.45 17.34
C ILE A 335 18.57 -7.97 17.27
N VAL A 336 18.56 -8.62 18.44
CA VAL A 336 18.26 -10.05 18.61
C VAL A 336 16.83 -10.18 19.15
N ASP A 337 16.03 -10.99 18.51
CA ASP A 337 14.67 -11.28 18.96
C ASP A 337 14.70 -12.10 20.26
N GLU A 338 14.04 -11.61 21.30
CA GLU A 338 14.07 -12.22 22.66
C GLU A 338 13.49 -13.64 22.68
N PHE A 339 12.54 -13.96 21.80
CA PHE A 339 11.85 -15.25 21.76
C PHE A 339 12.55 -16.28 20.87
N THR A 340 13.07 -15.85 19.73
CA THR A 340 13.64 -16.76 18.72
C THR A 340 15.15 -16.76 18.69
N GLY A 341 15.82 -15.79 19.32
CA GLY A 341 17.27 -15.60 19.26
C GLY A 341 17.80 -15.23 17.87
N ARG A 342 16.91 -14.84 16.94
CA ARG A 342 17.30 -14.48 15.57
C ARG A 342 17.68 -13.02 15.46
N ILE A 343 18.70 -12.75 14.67
CA ILE A 343 19.06 -11.38 14.30
C ILE A 343 17.96 -10.81 13.39
N MET A 344 17.51 -9.59 13.70
CA MET A 344 16.50 -8.86 12.94
C MET A 344 17.13 -7.72 12.13
N PRO A 345 17.58 -7.97 10.88
CA PRO A 345 18.20 -6.94 10.05
C PRO A 345 17.20 -5.82 9.73
N GLY A 346 17.69 -4.57 9.74
CA GLY A 346 16.89 -3.39 9.39
C GLY A 346 15.95 -2.88 10.48
N ARG A 347 15.75 -3.62 11.59
CA ARG A 347 15.02 -3.12 12.77
C ARG A 347 15.92 -2.32 13.69
N ARG A 348 15.36 -1.31 14.33
CA ARG A 348 16.03 -0.45 15.31
C ARG A 348 15.12 -0.27 16.52
N TYR A 349 15.71 -0.13 17.71
CA TYR A 349 14.96 0.29 18.90
C TYR A 349 14.47 1.72 18.72
N SER A 350 13.26 2.02 19.20
CA SER A 350 12.64 3.35 19.12
C SER A 350 13.22 4.35 20.12
N ASP A 351 12.79 5.59 19.96
CA ASP A 351 12.97 6.69 20.92
C ASP A 351 14.42 7.03 21.28
N GLY A 352 15.38 6.74 20.38
CA GLY A 352 16.79 7.02 20.60
C GLY A 352 17.57 5.93 21.34
N LEU A 353 16.91 4.86 21.80
CA LEU A 353 17.60 3.78 22.52
C LEU A 353 18.65 3.07 21.61
N HIS A 354 18.36 2.90 20.33
CA HIS A 354 19.32 2.28 19.40
C HIS A 354 20.59 3.12 19.28
N GLN A 355 20.46 4.45 19.19
CA GLN A 355 21.57 5.39 19.15
C GLN A 355 22.37 5.37 20.45
N ALA A 356 21.71 5.26 21.60
CA ALA A 356 22.38 5.11 22.88
C ALA A 356 23.21 3.81 22.96
N ILE A 357 22.72 2.71 22.38
CA ILE A 357 23.47 1.46 22.29
C ILE A 357 24.62 1.59 21.28
N GLU A 358 24.41 2.26 20.14
CA GLU A 358 25.48 2.56 19.18
C GLU A 358 26.60 3.38 19.85
N ALA A 359 26.28 4.38 20.65
CA ALA A 359 27.25 5.16 21.43
C ALA A 359 27.99 4.30 22.47
N LYS A 360 27.25 3.46 23.21
CA LYS A 360 27.80 2.52 24.21
C LYS A 360 28.84 1.59 23.59
N GLU A 361 28.58 1.04 22.41
CA GLU A 361 29.42 0.10 21.69
C GLU A 361 30.51 0.79 20.82
N HIS A 362 30.56 2.13 20.83
CA HIS A 362 31.51 2.92 20.05
C HIS A 362 31.48 2.64 18.54
N VAL A 363 30.29 2.30 18.01
CA VAL A 363 30.03 2.22 16.58
C VAL A 363 29.47 3.54 16.07
N GLN A 364 29.41 3.73 14.74
CA GLN A 364 28.86 4.97 14.18
C GLN A 364 27.40 5.17 14.62
N VAL A 365 27.14 6.24 15.38
CA VAL A 365 25.79 6.64 15.79
C VAL A 365 25.03 7.17 14.55
N LYS A 366 24.02 6.43 14.10
CA LYS A 366 23.17 6.83 12.97
C LYS A 366 22.06 7.76 13.46
N ARG A 367 21.72 8.75 12.65
CA ARG A 367 20.62 9.66 12.97
C ARG A 367 19.31 8.89 13.10
N GLU A 368 18.47 9.32 14.01
CA GLU A 368 17.13 8.79 14.18
C GLU A 368 16.28 9.06 12.94
N SER A 369 15.50 8.07 12.51
CA SER A 369 14.52 8.23 11.43
C SER A 369 13.24 8.77 12.03
N LYS A 370 12.78 9.93 11.52
CA LYS A 370 11.49 10.52 11.90
C LYS A 370 10.48 10.24 10.78
N THR A 371 9.32 9.71 11.14
CA THR A 371 8.21 9.58 10.19
C THR A 371 7.72 10.97 9.81
N LEU A 372 7.79 11.32 8.53
CA LEU A 372 7.37 12.60 7.98
C LEU A 372 5.92 12.55 7.49
N ALA A 373 5.55 11.47 6.83
CA ALA A 373 4.19 11.26 6.32
C ALA A 373 3.84 9.77 6.32
N THR A 374 2.58 9.46 6.55
CA THR A 374 2.06 8.10 6.49
C THR A 374 0.61 8.09 6.04
N ILE A 375 0.23 7.06 5.28
CA ILE A 375 -1.16 6.76 4.92
C ILE A 375 -1.31 5.26 4.67
N THR A 376 -2.45 4.68 5.03
CA THR A 376 -2.81 3.31 4.64
C THR A 376 -3.48 3.29 3.27
N PHE A 377 -3.42 2.17 2.54
CA PHE A 377 -4.16 2.04 1.28
C PHE A 377 -5.65 2.26 1.46
N GLN A 378 -6.23 1.75 2.55
CA GLN A 378 -7.63 1.99 2.90
C GLN A 378 -7.98 3.48 2.93
N ASN A 379 -7.19 4.30 3.61
CA ASN A 379 -7.46 5.72 3.72
C ASN A 379 -7.15 6.47 2.42
N PHE A 380 -6.15 6.02 1.68
CA PHE A 380 -5.77 6.64 0.41
C PHE A 380 -6.85 6.44 -0.66
N PHE A 381 -7.24 5.19 -0.94
CA PHE A 381 -8.23 4.91 -1.99
C PHE A 381 -9.63 5.45 -1.67
N ASN A 382 -9.95 5.66 -0.40
CA ASN A 382 -11.20 6.34 -0.01
C ASN A 382 -11.23 7.84 -0.36
N LYS A 383 -10.12 8.43 -0.82
CA LYS A 383 -10.06 9.81 -1.31
C LYS A 383 -10.48 9.97 -2.76
N PHE A 384 -10.54 8.90 -3.53
CA PHE A 384 -11.06 8.96 -4.90
C PHE A 384 -12.56 9.26 -4.90
N GLU A 385 -13.00 10.17 -5.78
CA GLU A 385 -14.42 10.46 -5.97
C GLU A 385 -15.18 9.21 -6.44
N LYS A 386 -14.57 8.42 -7.32
CA LYS A 386 -15.10 7.17 -7.84
C LYS A 386 -13.99 6.12 -7.88
N LYS A 387 -14.28 4.94 -7.39
CA LYS A 387 -13.38 3.80 -7.41
C LYS A 387 -14.11 2.54 -7.87
N ALA A 388 -13.43 1.71 -8.64
CA ALA A 388 -13.89 0.41 -9.09
C ALA A 388 -12.75 -0.60 -8.98
N GLY A 389 -13.07 -1.86 -9.05
CA GLY A 389 -12.03 -2.88 -9.04
C GLY A 389 -12.45 -4.19 -9.65
N MET A 390 -11.45 -5.00 -9.94
CA MET A 390 -11.64 -6.32 -10.54
C MET A 390 -10.70 -7.33 -9.88
N THR A 391 -11.18 -8.55 -9.72
CA THR A 391 -10.42 -9.69 -9.20
C THR A 391 -11.13 -10.99 -9.52
N GLY A 392 -10.52 -12.13 -9.23
CA GLY A 392 -11.13 -13.46 -9.34
C GLY A 392 -11.80 -13.97 -8.06
N THR A 393 -11.67 -13.26 -6.91
CA THR A 393 -11.89 -13.81 -5.56
C THR A 393 -12.56 -12.85 -4.56
N ALA A 394 -13.29 -11.83 -5.01
CA ALA A 394 -13.82 -10.79 -4.11
C ALA A 394 -15.07 -11.17 -3.31
N LEU A 395 -15.85 -12.18 -3.75
CA LEU A 395 -17.17 -12.47 -3.18
C LEU A 395 -17.10 -12.89 -1.71
N THR A 396 -16.03 -13.55 -1.29
CA THR A 396 -15.80 -13.95 0.10
C THR A 396 -15.69 -12.75 1.04
N GLU A 397 -15.15 -11.65 0.52
CA GLU A 397 -14.88 -10.41 1.25
C GLU A 397 -15.93 -9.31 0.96
N GLU A 398 -17.07 -9.65 0.30
CA GLU A 398 -18.09 -8.68 -0.10
C GLU A 398 -18.57 -7.81 1.07
N LYS A 399 -18.66 -8.39 2.26
CA LYS A 399 -19.10 -7.65 3.45
C LYS A 399 -18.10 -6.54 3.81
N GLU A 400 -16.81 -6.84 3.79
CA GLU A 400 -15.76 -5.87 4.12
C GLU A 400 -15.68 -4.77 3.07
N PHE A 401 -15.76 -5.11 1.78
CA PHE A 401 -15.83 -4.11 0.70
C PHE A 401 -17.01 -3.15 0.85
N ARG A 402 -18.16 -3.66 1.28
CA ARG A 402 -19.34 -2.82 1.48
C ARG A 402 -19.22 -1.94 2.73
N ASP A 403 -18.78 -2.52 3.84
CA ASP A 403 -18.73 -1.82 5.13
C ASP A 403 -17.65 -0.72 5.16
N ILE A 404 -16.50 -0.93 4.51
CA ILE A 404 -15.36 -0.01 4.53
C ILE A 404 -15.34 0.93 3.32
N TYR A 405 -15.65 0.42 2.13
CA TYR A 405 -15.48 1.15 0.87
C TYR A 405 -16.79 1.52 0.19
N GLY A 406 -17.94 1.02 0.68
CA GLY A 406 -19.24 1.22 0.07
C GLY A 406 -19.39 0.53 -1.30
N MET A 407 -18.57 -0.48 -1.59
CA MET A 407 -18.53 -1.16 -2.89
C MET A 407 -19.22 -2.52 -2.84
N ASP A 408 -20.02 -2.81 -3.86
CA ASP A 408 -20.63 -4.12 -4.06
C ASP A 408 -19.76 -5.01 -4.95
N VAL A 409 -19.82 -6.32 -4.70
CA VAL A 409 -19.22 -7.33 -5.57
C VAL A 409 -20.27 -7.96 -6.48
N ILE A 410 -20.01 -8.00 -7.80
CA ILE A 410 -20.85 -8.66 -8.77
C ILE A 410 -20.06 -9.77 -9.47
N GLU A 411 -20.46 -11.00 -9.25
CA GLU A 411 -19.93 -12.16 -9.93
C GLU A 411 -20.42 -12.20 -11.37
N ILE A 412 -19.48 -12.17 -12.33
CA ILE A 412 -19.76 -12.19 -13.76
C ILE A 412 -19.58 -13.62 -14.27
N PRO A 413 -20.53 -14.14 -15.07
CA PRO A 413 -20.41 -15.49 -15.62
C PRO A 413 -19.22 -15.57 -16.57
N THR A 414 -18.63 -16.75 -16.68
CA THR A 414 -17.56 -17.03 -17.66
C THR A 414 -18.08 -16.99 -19.08
N ASN A 415 -17.23 -16.56 -20.02
CA ASN A 415 -17.60 -16.49 -21.45
C ASN A 415 -17.92 -17.88 -22.05
N ARG A 416 -17.20 -18.91 -21.58
CA ARG A 416 -17.43 -20.32 -21.94
C ARG A 416 -17.57 -21.18 -20.69
N PRO A 417 -18.28 -22.33 -20.78
CA PRO A 417 -18.34 -23.27 -19.66
C PRO A 417 -16.92 -23.70 -19.25
N ILE A 418 -16.72 -23.83 -17.93
CA ILE A 418 -15.45 -24.25 -17.37
C ILE A 418 -15.22 -25.72 -17.73
N GLN A 419 -14.11 -26.00 -18.38
CA GLN A 419 -13.68 -27.37 -18.72
C GLN A 419 -12.63 -27.93 -17.76
N ARG A 420 -12.01 -27.05 -16.94
CA ARG A 420 -10.98 -27.44 -15.98
C ARG A 420 -11.59 -28.34 -14.91
N ILE A 421 -10.94 -29.47 -14.69
CA ILE A 421 -11.27 -30.41 -13.63
C ILE A 421 -10.18 -30.30 -12.56
N ASP A 422 -10.56 -29.91 -11.37
CA ASP A 422 -9.64 -29.84 -10.24
C ASP A 422 -9.62 -31.21 -9.55
N HIS A 423 -8.49 -31.92 -9.69
CA HIS A 423 -8.24 -33.18 -9.01
C HIS A 423 -7.88 -32.93 -7.53
N GLN A 424 -7.97 -33.99 -6.73
CA GLN A 424 -7.53 -33.94 -5.33
C GLN A 424 -6.01 -33.73 -5.27
N ASP A 425 -5.55 -33.10 -4.17
CA ASP A 425 -4.14 -32.86 -3.92
C ASP A 425 -3.35 -34.17 -3.87
N ALA A 426 -2.24 -34.23 -4.60
CA ALA A 426 -1.29 -35.35 -4.54
C ALA A 426 -0.16 -35.01 -3.56
N VAL A 427 -0.07 -35.77 -2.46
CA VAL A 427 0.91 -35.55 -1.40
C VAL A 427 2.08 -36.53 -1.54
N TYR A 428 3.29 -36.01 -1.54
CA TYR A 428 4.54 -36.80 -1.71
C TYR A 428 5.42 -36.70 -0.47
N LYS A 429 6.13 -37.79 -0.14
CA LYS A 429 7.05 -37.82 1.00
C LYS A 429 8.33 -37.01 0.75
N THR A 430 8.79 -36.96 -0.49
CA THR A 430 10.03 -36.29 -0.85
C THR A 430 9.86 -35.38 -2.06
N ARG A 431 10.73 -34.36 -2.15
CA ARG A 431 10.78 -33.45 -3.31
C ARG A 431 11.10 -34.20 -4.61
N LYS A 432 11.92 -35.27 -4.50
CA LYS A 432 12.31 -36.08 -5.66
C LYS A 432 11.10 -36.82 -6.25
N GLU A 433 10.30 -37.49 -5.42
CA GLU A 433 9.06 -38.15 -5.83
C GLU A 433 8.07 -37.16 -6.48
N LYS A 434 7.90 -35.97 -5.88
CA LYS A 434 7.07 -34.92 -6.47
C LYS A 434 7.52 -34.52 -7.88
N LEU A 435 8.85 -34.35 -8.10
CA LEU A 435 9.38 -33.97 -9.40
C LEU A 435 9.17 -35.07 -10.45
N HIS A 436 9.35 -36.35 -10.08
CA HIS A 436 9.05 -37.47 -10.99
C HIS A 436 7.57 -37.48 -11.37
N ALA A 437 6.67 -37.38 -10.41
CA ALA A 437 5.23 -37.39 -10.70
C ALA A 437 4.79 -36.18 -11.56
N ILE A 438 5.45 -35.01 -11.43
CA ILE A 438 5.19 -33.86 -12.30
C ILE A 438 5.59 -34.19 -13.76
N VAL A 439 6.75 -34.80 -13.96
CA VAL A 439 7.22 -35.21 -15.31
C VAL A 439 6.24 -36.21 -15.93
N GLU A 440 5.85 -37.26 -15.20
CA GLU A 440 4.89 -38.25 -15.65
C GLU A 440 3.52 -37.63 -16.03
N ALA A 441 3.00 -36.71 -15.15
CA ALA A 441 1.75 -36.02 -15.41
C ALA A 441 1.82 -35.08 -16.63
N VAL A 442 2.98 -34.47 -16.89
CA VAL A 442 3.19 -33.66 -18.11
C VAL A 442 3.21 -34.55 -19.36
N GLU A 443 3.92 -35.68 -19.32
CA GLU A 443 3.98 -36.63 -20.42
C GLU A 443 2.59 -37.19 -20.75
N GLU A 444 1.83 -37.63 -19.74
CA GLU A 444 0.45 -38.11 -19.91
C GLU A 444 -0.50 -37.04 -20.50
N SER A 445 -0.32 -35.77 -20.08
CA SER A 445 -1.17 -34.66 -20.54
C SER A 445 -0.80 -34.20 -21.97
N HIS A 446 0.41 -34.49 -22.43
CA HIS A 446 0.90 -34.11 -23.76
C HIS A 446 0.65 -35.18 -24.83
N ALA A 447 0.47 -36.42 -24.40
CA ALA A 447 0.15 -37.56 -25.30
C ALA A 447 -1.31 -37.49 -25.77
#